data_88286153cfdc1264ae43c6450a4a57a4
#
_entry.id   88286153cfdc1264ae43c6450a4a57a4
#
_cell.length_a   1.000
_cell.length_b   1.000
_cell.length_c   1.000
_cell.angle_alpha   90.00
_cell.angle_beta   90.00
_cell.angle_gamma   90.00
#
_symmetry.space_group_name_H-M   'P 1'
#
loop_
_entity.id
_entity.type
_entity.pdbx_description
1 polymer ?
#
loop_
_entity_poly.entity_id
_entity_poly.type
_entity_poly.pdbx_seq_one_letter_code
_entity_poly.pdbx_strand_id
1 'polypeptide(L)'
;VYKRQPWYGLDALADPRNILLGLAVLFLSRVLGLLYFMNNIDEQSIFDRSRRHLRWNAAAFVATFVAFLVTLLLARGWAVDPASGRISEEPYKYLHNLLAMPVVFVLLVAGILSVLWGIAEGLFRRGRRGIWFAGAGTVLTVLCLLLTAGYNDTAYYPSLTDPQSSLTIYNSSSSRFTLYVMSIVSLLIPFVVAYIWYVWRSMNRVRISEKELGKEDHPY
;
A
#
# COMPACT_ATOMS: atom_id res chain seq x y z
N VAL A 1 9.23 27.51 -12.37
CA VAL A 1 8.39 28.03 -11.28
C VAL A 1 8.91 27.44 -9.97
N TYR A 2 9.63 28.24 -9.21
CA TYR A 2 10.07 27.82 -7.86
C TYR A 2 8.82 27.72 -6.99
N LYS A 3 8.40 26.51 -6.65
CA LYS A 3 7.38 26.26 -5.63
C LYS A 3 8.01 26.64 -4.28
N ARG A 4 7.80 27.87 -3.83
CA ARG A 4 8.07 28.26 -2.43
C ARG A 4 6.98 27.60 -1.57
N GLN A 5 7.26 26.44 -1.05
CA GLN A 5 6.47 25.85 0.02
C GLN A 5 6.92 26.49 1.33
N PRO A 6 6.07 27.29 1.99
CA PRO A 6 6.45 28.02 3.20
C PRO A 6 6.89 27.09 4.34
N TRP A 7 6.44 25.82 4.33
CA TRP A 7 6.68 24.85 5.38
C TRP A 7 7.54 23.66 4.93
N TYR A 8 8.24 23.77 3.81
CA TYR A 8 9.17 22.74 3.29
C TYR A 8 8.58 21.32 3.17
N GLY A 9 7.28 21.23 2.89
CA GLY A 9 6.57 19.96 2.75
C GLY A 9 5.75 19.55 3.99
N LEU A 10 5.88 20.23 5.13
CA LEU A 10 5.01 20.00 6.30
C LEU A 10 3.55 20.40 6.05
N ASP A 11 3.29 21.15 4.99
CA ASP A 11 1.94 21.47 4.52
C ASP A 11 1.08 20.22 4.28
N ALA A 12 1.73 19.10 3.94
CA ALA A 12 1.06 17.80 3.76
C ALA A 12 0.40 17.30 5.06
N LEU A 13 0.90 17.69 6.23
CA LEU A 13 0.32 17.34 7.53
C LEU A 13 -0.95 18.14 7.85
N ALA A 14 -1.19 19.26 7.16
CA ALA A 14 -2.40 20.04 7.33
C ALA A 14 -3.66 19.33 6.74
N ASP A 15 -3.47 18.38 5.82
CA ASP A 15 -4.57 17.56 5.30
C ASP A 15 -4.81 16.33 6.21
N PRO A 16 -5.97 16.23 6.88
CA PRO A 16 -6.28 15.10 7.75
C PRO A 16 -6.27 13.74 7.03
N ARG A 17 -6.46 13.71 5.72
CA ARG A 17 -6.37 12.47 4.91
C ARG A 17 -4.96 11.89 4.91
N ASN A 18 -3.94 12.76 4.84
CA ASN A 18 -2.55 12.31 4.89
C ASN A 18 -2.19 11.74 6.27
N ILE A 19 -2.73 12.32 7.34
CA ILE A 19 -2.57 11.80 8.70
C ILE A 19 -3.25 10.44 8.83
N LEU A 20 -4.50 10.29 8.34
CA LEU A 20 -5.22 9.02 8.37
C LEU A 20 -4.49 7.94 7.58
N LEU A 21 -3.97 8.26 6.39
CA LEU A 21 -3.17 7.34 5.60
C LEU A 21 -1.88 6.95 6.35
N GLY A 22 -1.16 7.92 6.91
CA GLY A 22 0.05 7.66 7.68
C GLY A 22 -0.20 6.74 8.88
N LEU A 23 -1.28 6.96 9.63
CA LEU A 23 -1.70 6.09 10.73
C LEU A 23 -2.10 4.70 10.23
N ALA A 24 -2.84 4.61 9.13
CA ALA A 24 -3.20 3.33 8.52
C ALA A 24 -1.97 2.52 8.12
N VAL A 25 -0.98 3.15 7.48
CA VAL A 25 0.29 2.50 7.11
C VAL A 25 1.08 2.06 8.34
N LEU A 26 1.14 2.89 9.38
CA LEU A 26 1.80 2.56 10.65
C LEU A 26 1.17 1.33 11.31
N PHE A 27 -0.15 1.29 11.44
CA PHE A 27 -0.83 0.14 12.03
C PHE A 27 -0.78 -1.09 11.13
N LEU A 28 -0.84 -0.92 9.81
CA LEU A 28 -0.68 -2.02 8.84
C LEU A 28 0.70 -2.66 8.95
N SER A 29 1.76 -1.87 9.03
CA SER A 29 3.13 -2.40 9.20
C SER A 29 3.28 -3.22 10.47
N ARG A 30 2.65 -2.78 11.57
CA ARG A 30 2.60 -3.54 12.83
C ARG A 30 1.79 -4.83 12.69
N VAL A 31 0.66 -4.79 11.99
CA VAL A 31 -0.16 -5.99 11.71
C VAL A 31 0.65 -7.00 10.91
N LEU A 32 1.31 -6.57 9.82
CA LEU A 32 2.14 -7.44 8.99
C LEU A 32 3.33 -8.03 9.79
N GLY A 33 4.00 -7.20 10.60
CA GLY A 33 5.08 -7.67 11.46
C GLY A 33 4.63 -8.73 12.48
N LEU A 34 3.47 -8.52 13.11
CA LEU A 34 2.92 -9.50 14.06
C LEU A 34 2.52 -10.81 13.36
N LEU A 35 1.91 -10.75 12.18
CA LEU A 35 1.59 -11.92 11.37
C LEU A 35 2.86 -12.65 10.91
N TYR A 36 3.92 -11.91 10.60
CA TYR A 36 5.22 -12.46 10.23
C TYR A 36 5.84 -13.24 11.39
N PHE A 37 5.84 -12.67 12.61
CA PHE A 37 6.34 -13.38 13.81
C PHE A 37 5.54 -14.65 14.07
N MET A 38 4.21 -14.61 13.95
CA MET A 38 3.35 -15.79 14.12
C MET A 38 3.63 -16.88 13.08
N ASN A 39 4.10 -16.52 11.88
CA ASN A 39 4.44 -17.46 10.82
C ASN A 39 5.83 -18.09 11.00
N ASN A 40 6.82 -17.31 11.40
CA ASN A 40 8.24 -17.68 11.31
C ASN A 40 8.84 -18.14 12.65
N ILE A 41 8.24 -17.77 13.79
CA ILE A 41 8.75 -18.12 15.10
C ILE A 41 7.91 -19.25 15.70
N ASP A 42 8.57 -20.34 16.10
CA ASP A 42 7.92 -21.51 16.70
C ASP A 42 8.04 -21.51 18.22
N GLU A 43 7.62 -20.40 18.83
CA GLU A 43 7.58 -20.21 20.28
C GLU A 43 6.17 -19.75 20.68
N GLN A 44 5.52 -20.54 21.56
CA GLN A 44 4.12 -20.31 21.93
C GLN A 44 3.91 -18.99 22.68
N SER A 45 4.85 -18.59 23.51
CA SER A 45 4.79 -17.33 24.27
C SER A 45 4.78 -16.11 23.35
N ILE A 46 5.61 -16.14 22.29
CA ILE A 46 5.69 -15.09 21.26
C ILE A 46 4.41 -15.07 20.43
N PHE A 47 3.90 -16.27 20.07
CA PHE A 47 2.67 -16.39 19.31
C PHE A 47 1.48 -15.75 20.07
N ASP A 48 1.29 -16.10 21.33
CA ASP A 48 0.16 -15.59 22.13
C ASP A 48 0.28 -14.08 22.41
N ARG A 49 1.50 -13.58 22.63
CA ARG A 49 1.75 -12.13 22.74
C ARG A 49 1.45 -11.41 21.43
N SER A 50 1.96 -11.92 20.32
CA SER A 50 1.72 -11.34 18.98
C SER A 50 0.23 -11.29 18.65
N ARG A 51 -0.52 -12.38 18.95
CA ARG A 51 -1.97 -12.43 18.77
C ARG A 51 -2.73 -11.41 19.63
N ARG A 52 -2.29 -11.17 20.86
CA ARG A 52 -2.89 -10.15 21.74
C ARG A 52 -2.70 -8.75 21.18
N HIS A 53 -1.49 -8.43 20.71
CA HIS A 53 -1.21 -7.14 20.10
C HIS A 53 -1.86 -6.98 18.72
N LEU A 54 -2.02 -8.07 17.97
CA LEU A 54 -2.67 -8.07 16.67
C LEU A 54 -4.11 -7.53 16.76
N ARG A 55 -4.88 -7.89 17.81
CA ARG A 55 -6.25 -7.41 17.99
C ARG A 55 -6.36 -5.87 17.99
N TRP A 56 -5.53 -5.23 18.80
CA TRP A 56 -5.56 -3.77 18.92
C TRP A 56 -5.01 -3.06 17.68
N ASN A 57 -3.91 -3.57 17.12
CA ASN A 57 -3.34 -2.98 15.91
C ASN A 57 -4.25 -3.20 14.69
N ALA A 58 -4.92 -4.35 14.58
CA ALA A 58 -5.88 -4.60 13.51
C ALA A 58 -7.12 -3.71 13.64
N ALA A 59 -7.67 -3.53 14.84
CA ALA A 59 -8.79 -2.61 15.06
C ALA A 59 -8.41 -1.17 14.70
N ALA A 60 -7.26 -0.70 15.14
CA ALA A 60 -6.76 0.64 14.81
C ALA A 60 -6.50 0.79 13.29
N PHE A 61 -5.91 -0.22 12.65
CA PHE A 61 -5.72 -0.25 11.20
C PHE A 61 -7.05 -0.13 10.45
N VAL A 62 -8.01 -0.99 10.78
CA VAL A 62 -9.32 -0.98 10.09
C VAL A 62 -10.02 0.35 10.28
N ALA A 63 -10.03 0.91 11.49
CA ALA A 63 -10.65 2.20 11.77
C ALA A 63 -10.00 3.33 10.96
N THR A 64 -8.67 3.45 10.97
CA THR A 64 -7.94 4.51 10.25
C THR A 64 -8.02 4.32 8.74
N PHE A 65 -7.95 3.08 8.25
CA PHE A 65 -8.06 2.79 6.82
C PHE A 65 -9.46 3.06 6.27
N VAL A 66 -10.52 2.66 6.97
CA VAL A 66 -11.90 2.96 6.56
C VAL A 66 -12.15 4.47 6.58
N ALA A 67 -11.70 5.18 7.61
CA ALA A 67 -11.80 6.63 7.67
C ALA A 67 -11.05 7.30 6.50
N PHE A 68 -9.83 6.83 6.18
CA PHE A 68 -9.09 7.30 5.01
C PHE A 68 -9.84 7.02 3.72
N LEU A 69 -10.33 5.79 3.52
CA LEU A 69 -11.03 5.41 2.30
C LEU A 69 -12.32 6.23 2.09
N VAL A 70 -13.12 6.42 3.14
CA VAL A 70 -14.32 7.25 3.09
C VAL A 70 -13.96 8.70 2.73
N THR A 71 -13.00 9.29 3.41
CA THR A 71 -12.58 10.67 3.14
C THR A 71 -11.97 10.84 1.75
N LEU A 72 -11.27 9.82 1.22
CA LEU A 72 -10.75 9.80 -0.14
C LEU A 72 -11.88 9.76 -1.18
N LEU A 73 -12.82 8.84 -1.04
CA LEU A 73 -13.92 8.67 -2.00
C LEU A 73 -14.88 9.86 -2.02
N LEU A 74 -15.03 10.56 -0.90
CA LEU A 74 -15.84 11.80 -0.81
C LEU A 74 -15.06 13.05 -1.22
N ALA A 75 -13.75 12.94 -1.44
CA ALA A 75 -12.92 14.08 -1.76
C ALA A 75 -13.20 14.62 -3.15
N ARG A 76 -13.00 15.93 -3.28
CA ARG A 76 -12.88 16.59 -4.59
C ARG A 76 -11.54 16.25 -5.19
N GLY A 77 -11.49 16.03 -6.49
CA GLY A 77 -10.27 15.79 -7.23
C GLY A 77 -10.18 16.68 -8.45
N TRP A 78 -9.04 16.66 -9.12
CA TRP A 78 -8.77 17.46 -10.30
C TRP A 78 -8.91 16.59 -11.54
N ALA A 79 -9.95 16.86 -12.34
CA ALA A 79 -10.20 16.18 -13.61
C ALA A 79 -9.54 16.94 -14.76
N VAL A 80 -9.02 16.19 -15.71
CA VAL A 80 -8.46 16.70 -16.96
C VAL A 80 -9.46 16.45 -18.08
N ASP A 81 -9.85 17.47 -18.81
CA ASP A 81 -10.64 17.29 -20.02
C ASP A 81 -9.74 16.77 -21.14
N PRO A 82 -9.97 15.55 -21.67
CA PRO A 82 -9.11 14.95 -22.70
C PRO A 82 -9.07 15.77 -24.02
N ALA A 83 -10.13 16.52 -24.33
CA ALA A 83 -10.25 17.27 -25.57
C ALA A 83 -9.50 18.61 -25.51
N SER A 84 -9.61 19.34 -24.39
CA SER A 84 -9.04 20.68 -24.24
C SER A 84 -7.77 20.71 -23.38
N GLY A 85 -7.47 19.63 -22.66
CA GLY A 85 -6.40 19.58 -21.67
C GLY A 85 -6.65 20.44 -20.43
N ARG A 86 -7.85 21.02 -20.30
CA ARG A 86 -8.20 21.91 -19.20
C ARG A 86 -8.43 21.13 -17.93
N ILE A 87 -7.85 21.62 -16.83
CA ILE A 87 -7.97 21.01 -15.52
C ILE A 87 -9.03 21.75 -14.71
N SER A 88 -9.99 21.00 -14.18
CA SER A 88 -11.10 21.53 -13.36
C SER A 88 -11.32 20.66 -12.14
N GLU A 89 -11.86 21.26 -11.09
CA GLU A 89 -12.23 20.54 -9.87
C GLU A 89 -13.54 19.76 -10.09
N GLU A 90 -13.52 18.46 -9.75
CA GLU A 90 -14.67 17.56 -9.84
C GLU A 90 -14.99 16.99 -8.46
N PRO A 91 -16.23 17.10 -7.96
CA PRO A 91 -16.64 16.46 -6.72
C PRO A 91 -16.66 14.94 -6.89
N TYR A 92 -16.27 14.20 -5.83
CA TYR A 92 -16.26 12.73 -5.82
C TYR A 92 -15.41 12.09 -6.94
N LYS A 93 -14.38 12.79 -7.41
CA LYS A 93 -13.56 12.34 -8.54
C LYS A 93 -13.02 10.92 -8.37
N TYR A 94 -12.53 10.60 -7.18
CA TYR A 94 -11.95 9.27 -6.91
C TYR A 94 -13.01 8.17 -6.87
N LEU A 95 -14.24 8.48 -6.43
CA LEU A 95 -15.37 7.55 -6.52
C LEU A 95 -15.76 7.32 -7.98
N HIS A 96 -15.86 8.39 -8.79
CA HIS A 96 -16.15 8.28 -10.21
C HIS A 96 -15.07 7.46 -10.93
N ASN A 97 -13.79 7.69 -10.64
CA ASN A 97 -12.69 6.90 -11.19
C ASN A 97 -12.84 5.41 -10.86
N LEU A 98 -13.15 5.10 -9.61
CA LEU A 98 -13.29 3.72 -9.17
C LEU A 98 -14.47 3.02 -9.88
N LEU A 99 -15.59 3.72 -10.06
CA LEU A 99 -16.77 3.20 -10.78
C LEU A 99 -16.52 3.08 -12.29
N ALA A 100 -15.75 4.01 -12.87
CA ALA A 100 -15.37 3.97 -14.28
C ALA A 100 -14.35 2.84 -14.60
N MET A 101 -13.66 2.32 -13.57
CA MET A 101 -12.68 1.24 -13.71
C MET A 101 -13.11 -0.02 -12.94
N PRO A 102 -14.11 -0.80 -13.46
CA PRO A 102 -14.69 -1.92 -12.71
C PRO A 102 -13.68 -3.01 -12.33
N VAL A 103 -12.66 -3.22 -13.14
CA VAL A 103 -11.58 -4.18 -12.82
C VAL A 103 -10.80 -3.71 -11.60
N VAL A 104 -10.44 -2.41 -11.54
CA VAL A 104 -9.73 -1.84 -10.40
C VAL A 104 -10.59 -1.90 -9.14
N PHE A 105 -11.90 -1.66 -9.27
CA PHE A 105 -12.85 -1.78 -8.15
C PHE A 105 -12.89 -3.20 -7.59
N VAL A 106 -13.05 -4.22 -8.44
CA VAL A 106 -13.07 -5.62 -8.02
C VAL A 106 -11.76 -6.04 -7.36
N LEU A 107 -10.63 -5.62 -7.95
CA LEU A 107 -9.30 -5.92 -7.39
C LEU A 107 -9.07 -5.19 -6.05
N LEU A 108 -9.56 -3.97 -5.89
CA LEU A 108 -9.50 -3.24 -4.62
C LEU A 108 -10.27 -3.99 -3.52
N VAL A 109 -11.50 -4.39 -3.81
CA VAL A 109 -12.32 -5.17 -2.86
C VAL A 109 -11.66 -6.50 -2.54
N ALA A 110 -11.14 -7.23 -3.54
CA ALA A 110 -10.42 -8.47 -3.33
C ALA A 110 -9.16 -8.28 -2.47
N GLY A 111 -8.41 -7.19 -2.70
CA GLY A 111 -7.25 -6.83 -1.89
C GLY A 111 -7.61 -6.58 -0.43
N ILE A 112 -8.62 -5.76 -0.18
CA ILE A 112 -9.11 -5.46 1.18
C ILE A 112 -9.58 -6.75 1.87
N LEU A 113 -10.39 -7.56 1.21
CA LEU A 113 -10.87 -8.83 1.76
C LEU A 113 -9.72 -9.79 2.06
N SER A 114 -8.68 -9.82 1.23
CA SER A 114 -7.49 -10.63 1.46
C SER A 114 -6.71 -10.18 2.71
N VAL A 115 -6.57 -8.87 2.93
CA VAL A 115 -5.96 -8.34 4.17
C VAL A 115 -6.77 -8.72 5.39
N LEU A 116 -8.08 -8.51 5.34
CA LEU A 116 -9.00 -8.86 6.45
C LEU A 116 -8.99 -10.36 6.73
N TRP A 117 -8.95 -11.19 5.70
CA TRP A 117 -8.84 -12.64 5.84
C TRP A 117 -7.53 -13.04 6.53
N GLY A 118 -6.38 -12.45 6.14
CA GLY A 118 -5.10 -12.70 6.78
C GLY A 118 -5.11 -12.34 8.27
N ILE A 119 -5.72 -11.21 8.62
CA ILE A 119 -5.92 -10.79 10.01
C ILE A 119 -6.83 -11.78 10.77
N ALA A 120 -7.96 -12.15 10.16
CA ALA A 120 -8.93 -13.07 10.75
C ALA A 120 -8.34 -14.45 10.98
N GLU A 121 -7.52 -14.97 10.07
CA GLU A 121 -6.81 -16.24 10.24
C GLU A 121 -5.90 -16.20 11.47
N GLY A 122 -5.11 -15.14 11.63
CA GLY A 122 -4.24 -14.97 12.81
C GLY A 122 -5.03 -14.83 14.13
N LEU A 123 -6.15 -14.11 14.13
CA LEU A 123 -6.93 -13.85 15.33
C LEU A 123 -7.82 -15.02 15.76
N PHE A 124 -8.54 -15.63 14.81
CA PHE A 124 -9.60 -16.59 15.13
C PHE A 124 -9.20 -18.04 14.92
N ARG A 125 -8.47 -18.34 13.85
CA ARG A 125 -8.11 -19.72 13.49
C ARG A 125 -6.77 -20.17 14.06
N ARG A 126 -6.03 -19.31 14.76
CA ARG A 126 -4.63 -19.56 15.15
C ARG A 126 -3.76 -19.98 13.96
N GLY A 127 -4.16 -19.54 12.75
CA GLY A 127 -3.45 -19.82 11.52
C GLY A 127 -2.11 -19.06 11.49
N ARG A 128 -1.10 -19.69 10.94
CA ARG A 128 0.23 -19.08 10.78
C ARG A 128 0.45 -18.47 9.40
N ARG A 129 -0.43 -18.77 8.43
CA ARG A 129 -0.31 -18.32 7.03
C ARG A 129 -0.92 -16.95 6.74
N GLY A 130 -1.50 -16.27 7.73
CA GLY A 130 -2.18 -14.98 7.58
C GLY A 130 -1.32 -13.90 6.92
N ILE A 131 0.00 -13.95 7.10
CA ILE A 131 0.94 -13.00 6.48
C ILE A 131 0.89 -13.02 4.95
N TRP A 132 0.72 -14.18 4.32
CA TRP A 132 0.70 -14.29 2.86
C TRP A 132 -0.54 -13.63 2.25
N PHE A 133 -1.70 -13.84 2.87
CA PHE A 133 -2.94 -13.18 2.46
C PHE A 133 -2.91 -11.68 2.73
N ALA A 134 -2.47 -11.28 3.92
CA ALA A 134 -2.37 -9.86 4.27
C ALA A 134 -1.33 -9.14 3.41
N GLY A 135 -0.16 -9.74 3.14
CA GLY A 135 0.88 -9.15 2.29
C GLY A 135 0.44 -8.98 0.85
N ALA A 136 -0.08 -10.04 0.22
CA ALA A 136 -0.59 -9.98 -1.15
C ALA A 136 -1.76 -8.99 -1.27
N GLY A 137 -2.69 -9.02 -0.32
CA GLY A 137 -3.81 -8.09 -0.27
C GLY A 137 -3.37 -6.64 -0.11
N THR A 138 -2.33 -6.37 0.68
CA THR A 138 -1.75 -5.02 0.84
C THR A 138 -1.20 -4.50 -0.48
N VAL A 139 -0.38 -5.29 -1.18
CA VAL A 139 0.19 -4.90 -2.48
C VAL A 139 -0.93 -4.58 -3.47
N LEU A 140 -1.94 -5.44 -3.54
CA LEU A 140 -3.07 -5.25 -4.45
C LEU A 140 -3.89 -4.01 -4.10
N THR A 141 -4.18 -3.78 -2.82
CA THR A 141 -4.93 -2.61 -2.34
C THR A 141 -4.18 -1.31 -2.66
N VAL A 142 -2.88 -1.25 -2.38
CA VAL A 142 -2.06 -0.06 -2.65
C VAL A 142 -2.00 0.22 -4.15
N LEU A 143 -1.78 -0.80 -4.99
CA LEU A 143 -1.80 -0.66 -6.45
C LEU A 143 -3.13 -0.06 -6.93
N CYS A 144 -4.26 -0.59 -6.47
CA CYS A 144 -5.58 -0.09 -6.87
C CYS A 144 -5.84 1.34 -6.40
N LEU A 145 -5.40 1.71 -5.20
CA LEU A 145 -5.49 3.10 -4.71
C LEU A 145 -4.66 4.06 -5.56
N LEU A 146 -3.44 3.68 -5.94
CA LEU A 146 -2.59 4.49 -6.82
C LEU A 146 -3.20 4.64 -8.22
N LEU A 147 -3.77 3.58 -8.78
CA LEU A 147 -4.50 3.63 -10.05
C LEU A 147 -5.72 4.56 -9.96
N THR A 148 -6.49 4.48 -8.88
CA THR A 148 -7.66 5.35 -8.65
C THR A 148 -7.25 6.82 -8.53
N ALA A 149 -6.10 7.10 -7.92
CA ALA A 149 -5.60 8.46 -7.72
C ALA A 149 -5.00 9.09 -8.98
N GLY A 150 -4.40 8.30 -9.89
CA GLY A 150 -3.60 8.81 -11.00
C GLY A 150 -4.17 8.54 -12.40
N TYR A 151 -5.03 7.54 -12.55
CA TYR A 151 -5.57 7.13 -13.83
C TYR A 151 -6.90 7.85 -14.15
N ASN A 152 -7.47 7.60 -15.34
CA ASN A 152 -8.77 8.12 -15.79
C ASN A 152 -8.85 9.66 -15.76
N ASP A 153 -7.96 10.31 -16.52
CA ASP A 153 -7.93 11.76 -16.70
C ASP A 153 -7.91 12.54 -15.38
N THR A 154 -7.05 12.12 -14.48
CA THR A 154 -6.90 12.71 -13.14
C THR A 154 -5.53 13.39 -13.01
N ALA A 155 -5.52 14.63 -12.51
CA ALA A 155 -4.29 15.29 -12.09
C ALA A 155 -3.89 14.77 -10.70
N TYR A 156 -2.93 13.85 -10.67
CA TYR A 156 -2.51 13.17 -9.45
C TYR A 156 -1.66 14.04 -8.50
N TYR A 157 -1.09 15.14 -9.02
CA TYR A 157 -0.34 16.09 -8.23
C TYR A 157 -0.85 17.52 -8.55
N PRO A 158 -1.91 17.94 -7.84
CA PRO A 158 -2.54 19.23 -8.10
C PRO A 158 -1.65 20.40 -7.66
N SER A 159 -1.63 21.46 -8.46
CA SER A 159 -0.98 22.71 -8.13
C SER A 159 -1.94 23.63 -7.37
N LEU A 160 -1.52 24.12 -6.21
CA LEU A 160 -2.33 25.08 -5.42
C LEU A 160 -2.27 26.50 -5.97
N THR A 161 -1.23 26.81 -6.75
CA THR A 161 -1.03 28.18 -7.28
C THR A 161 -1.76 28.39 -8.60
N ASP A 162 -1.66 27.41 -9.48
CA ASP A 162 -2.31 27.41 -10.79
C ASP A 162 -2.76 25.98 -11.13
N PRO A 163 -4.06 25.71 -11.13
CA PRO A 163 -4.59 24.38 -11.43
C PRO A 163 -4.13 23.82 -12.77
N GLN A 164 -3.90 24.67 -13.80
CA GLN A 164 -3.46 24.23 -15.12
C GLN A 164 -2.01 23.72 -15.12
N SER A 165 -1.22 24.07 -14.11
CA SER A 165 0.15 23.56 -13.89
C SER A 165 0.19 22.27 -13.10
N SER A 166 -0.95 21.61 -12.84
CA SER A 166 -1.03 20.33 -12.14
C SER A 166 -0.42 19.21 -12.97
N LEU A 167 0.22 18.23 -12.28
CA LEU A 167 0.84 17.10 -12.97
C LEU A 167 -0.18 16.00 -13.26
N THR A 168 -0.17 15.57 -14.49
CA THR A 168 -0.95 14.44 -15.01
C THR A 168 0.00 13.37 -15.55
N ILE A 169 -0.48 12.16 -15.79
CA ILE A 169 0.32 11.13 -16.43
C ILE A 169 0.89 11.61 -17.78
N TYR A 170 0.15 12.41 -18.52
CA TYR A 170 0.57 12.90 -19.84
C TYR A 170 1.69 13.92 -19.76
N ASN A 171 1.57 14.94 -18.92
CA ASN A 171 2.53 16.04 -18.87
C ASN A 171 3.75 15.76 -18.00
N SER A 172 3.71 14.72 -17.17
CA SER A 172 4.82 14.28 -16.33
C SER A 172 5.56 13.05 -16.85
N SER A 173 5.04 12.41 -17.90
CA SER A 173 5.71 11.26 -18.52
C SER A 173 6.98 11.67 -19.25
N SER A 174 7.98 10.81 -19.19
CA SER A 174 9.22 10.95 -19.98
C SER A 174 8.96 10.83 -21.48
N SER A 175 10.01 11.12 -22.29
CA SER A 175 9.96 10.94 -23.72
C SER A 175 9.58 9.50 -24.13
N ARG A 176 9.00 9.33 -25.32
CA ARG A 176 8.64 8.01 -25.87
C ARG A 176 9.82 7.04 -25.87
N PHE A 177 11.03 7.54 -26.18
CA PHE A 177 12.24 6.74 -26.16
C PHE A 177 12.54 6.22 -24.76
N THR A 178 12.51 7.08 -23.76
CA THR A 178 12.73 6.69 -22.35
C THR A 178 11.71 5.66 -21.87
N LEU A 179 10.42 5.87 -22.19
CA LEU A 179 9.36 4.94 -21.82
C LEU A 179 9.55 3.56 -22.49
N TYR A 180 9.99 3.55 -23.77
CA TYR A 180 10.28 2.31 -24.49
C TYR A 180 11.44 1.55 -23.83
N VAL A 181 12.56 2.23 -23.58
CA VAL A 181 13.73 1.63 -22.91
C VAL A 181 13.35 1.10 -21.52
N MET A 182 12.63 1.88 -20.74
CA MET A 182 12.16 1.46 -19.40
C MET A 182 11.23 0.24 -19.48
N SER A 183 10.38 0.16 -20.49
CA SER A 183 9.52 -1.00 -20.70
C SER A 183 10.34 -2.28 -20.98
N ILE A 184 11.41 -2.18 -21.78
CA ILE A 184 12.32 -3.31 -22.00
C ILE A 184 13.05 -3.70 -20.71
N VAL A 185 13.57 -2.71 -19.97
CA VAL A 185 14.27 -2.95 -18.70
C VAL A 185 13.32 -3.57 -17.67
N SER A 186 12.04 -3.20 -17.68
CA SER A 186 11.05 -3.78 -16.76
C SER A 186 10.85 -5.29 -16.92
N LEU A 187 11.22 -5.88 -18.09
CA LEU A 187 11.21 -7.33 -18.29
C LEU A 187 12.24 -8.07 -17.43
N LEU A 188 13.24 -7.35 -16.88
CA LEU A 188 14.19 -7.92 -15.92
C LEU A 188 13.62 -8.01 -14.51
N ILE A 189 12.56 -7.24 -14.18
CA ILE A 189 11.96 -7.22 -12.84
C ILE A 189 11.49 -8.62 -12.39
N PRO A 190 10.81 -9.44 -13.21
CA PRO A 190 10.43 -10.80 -12.83
C PRO A 190 11.60 -11.68 -12.39
N PHE A 191 12.78 -11.53 -13.00
CA PHE A 191 13.98 -12.29 -12.62
C PHE A 191 14.49 -11.85 -11.25
N VAL A 192 14.48 -10.54 -10.96
CA VAL A 192 14.86 -10.01 -9.65
C VAL A 192 13.86 -10.46 -8.58
N VAL A 193 12.56 -10.41 -8.87
CA VAL A 193 11.53 -10.90 -7.98
C VAL A 193 11.67 -12.40 -7.71
N ALA A 194 11.94 -13.20 -8.74
CA ALA A 194 12.18 -14.63 -8.59
C ALA A 194 13.42 -14.93 -7.73
N TYR A 195 14.50 -14.15 -7.90
CA TYR A 195 15.69 -14.25 -7.07
C TYR A 195 15.40 -13.91 -5.60
N ILE A 196 14.73 -12.79 -5.36
CA ILE A 196 14.32 -12.39 -4.00
C ILE A 196 13.42 -13.46 -3.37
N TRP A 197 12.45 -13.97 -4.12
CA TRP A 197 11.56 -15.04 -3.66
C TRP A 197 12.35 -16.32 -3.31
N TYR A 198 13.33 -16.70 -4.15
CA TYR A 198 14.17 -17.86 -3.88
C TYR A 198 14.97 -17.70 -2.59
N VAL A 199 15.62 -16.54 -2.41
CA VAL A 199 16.40 -16.24 -1.19
C VAL A 199 15.49 -16.23 0.05
N TRP A 200 14.36 -15.56 -0.02
CA TRP A 200 13.39 -15.53 1.07
C TRP A 200 12.87 -16.92 1.43
N ARG A 201 12.56 -17.73 0.42
CA ARG A 201 12.13 -19.10 0.63
C ARG A 201 13.22 -19.95 1.29
N SER A 202 14.47 -19.75 0.91
CA SER A 202 15.62 -20.45 1.51
C SER A 202 15.81 -20.06 2.97
N MET A 203 15.77 -18.76 3.28
CA MET A 203 15.92 -18.25 4.66
C MET A 203 14.77 -18.66 5.58
N ASN A 204 13.54 -18.67 5.08
CA ASN A 204 12.34 -19.02 5.87
C ASN A 204 11.99 -20.52 5.81
N ARG A 205 12.90 -21.36 5.34
CA ARG A 205 12.65 -22.81 5.22
C ARG A 205 12.53 -23.49 6.56
N VAL A 206 13.30 -23.03 7.54
CA VAL A 206 13.29 -23.51 8.93
C VAL A 206 12.75 -22.38 9.82
N ARG A 207 11.83 -22.70 10.73
CA ARG A 207 11.32 -21.74 11.71
C ARG A 207 12.32 -21.59 12.84
N ILE A 208 12.50 -20.36 13.30
CA ILE A 208 13.37 -20.07 14.44
C ILE A 208 12.76 -20.70 15.70
N SER A 209 13.51 -21.56 16.37
CA SER A 209 13.14 -22.19 17.63
C SER A 209 14.21 -21.94 18.70
N GLU A 210 13.82 -22.02 19.98
CA GLU A 210 14.73 -21.85 21.10
C GLU A 210 15.89 -22.87 21.07
N LYS A 211 15.64 -24.10 20.56
CA LYS A 211 16.66 -25.12 20.38
C LYS A 211 17.74 -24.77 19.36
N GLU A 212 17.44 -23.90 18.43
CA GLU A 212 18.36 -23.43 17.39
C GLU A 212 19.29 -22.35 17.96
N LEU A 213 18.71 -21.43 18.75
CA LEU A 213 19.47 -20.38 19.46
C LEU A 213 20.45 -20.97 20.51
N GLY A 214 20.09 -22.09 21.15
CA GLY A 214 20.97 -22.76 22.10
C GLY A 214 22.06 -23.65 21.48
N LYS A 215 22.09 -23.82 20.15
CA LYS A 215 23.12 -24.56 19.42
C LYS A 215 24.23 -23.68 18.84
N GLU A 216 24.10 -22.36 18.90
CA GLU A 216 25.11 -21.41 18.42
C GLU A 216 26.26 -21.15 19.44
N ASP A 217 26.47 -22.04 20.42
CA ASP A 217 27.72 -22.10 21.18
C ASP A 217 28.82 -22.83 20.36
N HIS A 218 29.07 -22.35 19.15
CA HIS A 218 30.33 -22.67 18.48
C HIS A 218 31.25 -21.45 18.57
N PRO A 219 32.34 -21.56 19.38
CA PRO A 219 33.38 -20.55 19.38
C PRO A 219 34.06 -20.56 18.02
N TYR A 220 34.17 -19.38 17.42
CA TYR A 220 35.07 -19.14 16.33
C TYR A 220 36.51 -19.25 16.79
#